data_9d58acf12b3c655894efe49dc7b66316
#
_entry.id   9d58acf12b3c655894efe49dc7b66316
#
_cell.length_a   1.000
_cell.length_b   1.000
_cell.length_c   1.000
_cell.angle_alpha   90.00
_cell.angle_beta   90.00
_cell.angle_gamma   90.00
#
_symmetry.space_group_name_H-M   'P 1'
#
loop_
_entity.id
_entity.type
_entity.pdbx_description
1 polymer ?
#
loop_
_entity_poly.entity_id
_entity_poly.type
_entity_poly.pdbx_seq_one_letter_code
_entity_poly.pdbx_strand_id
1 'polypeptide(L)'
;MTYRELLKLYKEGQLDEETKKKIAADIERQDAISEYLYEEGEIPGLEDLEPEKTDVFSGTDKEQKIENERFIKEIRKAVRRALLKTGIAVGCVILAVILGAVFIFPKVVSALFYDPNEVVGENSENTDIKTTRMSLDLSVYSELFLAGNRRDQVNAVDRGYGVYDITIPQTVSRNGKFTSVSGKLVRGKLTLYDNNVLKVPGWRFYLPGDEEAWEAWEVNSDGTETKIDGKERKKDSIRASKEEIEQYSDTDWYTAYVSLDKLTDYKEFIQWAEAFSKKENMDLGDLWCAVYTDTYTNVNTGFVPEPSGSSMNWDREKYPYLSLLDDHDPYEMIDETDEKVMETHYISLLSYLADHSDIIKMMDVTEDFADGCQNMITYVKKNGLKIQGFAASVQKETLQKIYLPLLVNH
;
A
#
# COMPACT_ATOMS: atom_id res chain seq x y z
N MET A 1 50.82 -28.52 12.98
CA MET A 1 52.04 -27.77 12.76
C MET A 1 51.69 -26.29 12.88
N THR A 2 52.37 -25.56 13.75
CA THR A 2 52.09 -24.14 13.95
C THR A 2 52.76 -23.31 12.85
N TYR A 3 52.29 -22.10 12.56
CA TYR A 3 52.90 -21.22 11.58
C TYR A 3 54.38 -20.92 11.87
N ARG A 4 54.74 -20.89 13.16
CA ARG A 4 56.12 -20.71 13.63
C ARG A 4 56.99 -21.89 13.28
N GLU A 5 56.48 -23.10 13.32
CA GLU A 5 57.20 -24.33 12.90
C GLU A 5 57.40 -24.34 11.36
N LEU A 6 56.38 -23.89 10.62
CA LEU A 6 56.45 -23.74 9.16
C LEU A 6 57.52 -22.72 8.72
N LEU A 7 57.60 -21.58 9.40
CA LEU A 7 58.64 -20.57 9.14
C LEU A 7 60.03 -21.08 9.45
N LYS A 8 60.22 -21.96 10.45
CA LYS A 8 61.48 -22.59 10.77
C LYS A 8 61.90 -23.55 9.66
N LEU A 9 61.00 -24.41 9.22
CA LEU A 9 61.24 -25.34 8.10
C LEU A 9 61.43 -24.62 6.77
N TYR A 10 60.80 -23.45 6.54
CA TYR A 10 61.06 -22.60 5.39
C TYR A 10 62.51 -22.07 5.39
N LYS A 11 63.00 -21.59 6.53
CA LYS A 11 64.42 -21.12 6.67
C LYS A 11 65.38 -22.24 6.51
N GLU A 12 65.08 -23.47 6.92
CA GLU A 12 65.91 -24.66 6.81
C GLU A 12 65.83 -25.33 5.42
N GLY A 13 64.97 -24.82 4.54
CA GLY A 13 64.80 -25.36 3.18
C GLY A 13 64.15 -26.71 3.08
N GLN A 14 63.39 -27.15 4.16
CA GLN A 14 62.84 -28.48 4.30
C GLN A 14 61.38 -28.58 3.90
N LEU A 15 60.83 -27.58 3.22
CA LEU A 15 59.44 -27.57 2.75
C LEU A 15 59.33 -27.96 1.28
N ASP A 16 58.21 -28.57 0.91
CA ASP A 16 57.85 -28.81 -0.48
C ASP A 16 57.63 -27.47 -1.23
N GLU A 17 57.81 -27.49 -2.56
CA GLU A 17 57.75 -26.30 -3.39
C GLU A 17 56.42 -25.54 -3.36
N GLU A 18 55.30 -26.26 -3.12
CA GLU A 18 53.97 -25.61 -3.06
C GLU A 18 53.76 -24.87 -1.73
N THR A 19 54.16 -25.49 -0.62
CA THR A 19 54.09 -24.88 0.71
C THR A 19 55.13 -23.76 0.84
N LYS A 20 56.28 -23.88 0.23
CA LYS A 20 57.30 -22.84 0.19
C LYS A 20 56.82 -21.58 -0.55
N LYS A 21 56.11 -21.74 -1.70
CA LYS A 21 55.51 -20.62 -2.42
C LYS A 21 54.41 -19.92 -1.59
N LYS A 22 53.57 -20.68 -0.88
CA LYS A 22 52.54 -20.09 -0.02
C LYS A 22 53.12 -19.26 1.12
N ILE A 23 54.14 -19.79 1.79
CA ILE A 23 54.82 -19.09 2.88
C ILE A 23 55.60 -17.87 2.37
N ALA A 24 56.24 -17.95 1.21
CA ALA A 24 56.89 -16.81 0.59
C ALA A 24 55.93 -15.69 0.27
N ALA A 25 54.73 -16.00 -0.30
CA ALA A 25 53.69 -15.04 -0.57
C ALA A 25 53.08 -14.42 0.72
N ASP A 26 52.98 -15.18 1.81
CA ASP A 26 52.51 -14.66 3.10
C ASP A 26 53.58 -13.74 3.75
N ILE A 27 54.86 -14.04 3.62
CA ILE A 27 55.96 -13.16 4.09
C ILE A 27 55.95 -11.86 3.29
N GLU A 28 55.87 -11.96 1.95
CA GLU A 28 55.79 -10.76 1.08
C GLU A 28 54.62 -9.88 1.39
N ARG A 29 53.43 -10.49 1.69
CA ARG A 29 52.25 -9.74 2.12
C ARG A 29 52.42 -9.08 3.48
N GLN A 30 53.11 -9.77 4.44
CA GLN A 30 53.38 -9.18 5.75
C GLN A 30 54.42 -8.06 5.66
N ASP A 31 55.43 -8.22 4.82
CA ASP A 31 56.44 -7.18 4.57
C ASP A 31 55.80 -5.96 3.91
N ALA A 32 54.89 -6.13 2.91
CA ALA A 32 54.17 -5.05 2.28
C ALA A 32 53.25 -4.31 3.28
N ILE A 33 52.59 -5.05 4.18
CA ILE A 33 51.76 -4.43 5.24
C ILE A 33 52.66 -3.66 6.25
N SER A 34 53.80 -4.21 6.59
CA SER A 34 54.77 -3.56 7.49
C SER A 34 55.37 -2.31 6.85
N GLU A 35 55.71 -2.36 5.56
CA GLU A 35 56.23 -1.22 4.80
C GLU A 35 55.16 -0.10 4.67
N TYR A 36 53.92 -0.46 4.36
CA TYR A 36 52.78 0.46 4.32
C TYR A 36 52.57 1.14 5.68
N LEU A 37 52.57 0.39 6.78
CA LEU A 37 52.42 0.93 8.13
C LEU A 37 53.61 1.77 8.57
N TYR A 38 54.81 1.52 7.98
CA TYR A 38 56.03 2.27 8.27
C TYR A 38 56.14 3.55 7.44
N GLU A 39 55.69 3.52 6.18
CA GLU A 39 55.65 4.70 5.28
C GLU A 39 54.60 5.71 5.66
N GLU A 40 53.42 5.32 6.17
CA GLU A 40 52.38 6.23 6.65
C GLU A 40 52.73 6.92 7.99
N GLY A 41 53.84 6.52 8.65
CA GLY A 41 54.44 7.30 9.74
C GLY A 41 53.64 7.53 10.99
N GLU A 42 52.39 6.98 11.06
CA GLU A 42 51.48 7.21 12.16
C GLU A 42 51.07 5.90 12.86
N ILE A 43 51.93 5.41 13.74
CA ILE A 43 51.43 4.51 14.78
C ILE A 43 50.83 5.40 15.87
N PRO A 44 49.48 5.45 16.02
CA PRO A 44 48.84 6.31 17.01
C PRO A 44 49.34 5.95 18.40
N GLY A 45 49.97 6.89 19.08
CA GLY A 45 50.47 6.75 20.45
C GLY A 45 51.99 6.61 20.59
N LEU A 46 52.77 6.72 19.48
CA LEU A 46 54.22 6.86 19.57
C LEU A 46 54.67 8.34 19.69
N GLU A 47 53.78 9.28 19.40
CA GLU A 47 54.06 10.72 19.46
C GLU A 47 54.36 11.23 20.87
N ASP A 48 54.00 10.48 21.90
CA ASP A 48 54.23 10.85 23.32
C ASP A 48 55.62 10.34 23.85
N LEU A 49 56.45 9.74 22.99
CA LEU A 49 57.80 9.31 23.37
C LEU A 49 58.81 10.35 22.88
N GLU A 50 58.96 11.46 23.64
CA GLU A 50 60.18 12.30 23.48
C GLU A 50 61.42 11.45 23.69
N PRO A 51 62.42 11.51 22.76
CA PRO A 51 63.70 10.83 23.00
C PRO A 51 64.41 11.53 24.14
N GLU A 52 64.32 10.97 25.34
CA GLU A 52 65.24 11.37 26.40
C GLU A 52 66.68 11.20 25.90
N LYS A 53 67.44 12.30 25.89
CA LYS A 53 68.86 12.30 25.55
C LYS A 53 69.56 11.31 26.46
N THR A 54 69.91 10.14 25.93
CA THR A 54 70.73 9.15 26.60
C THR A 54 72.15 9.66 26.61
N ASP A 55 72.55 10.25 27.72
CA ASP A 55 73.96 10.39 28.05
C ASP A 55 74.53 8.98 28.16
N VAL A 56 75.61 8.74 27.37
CA VAL A 56 76.32 7.48 27.36
C VAL A 56 77.03 7.28 28.70
N PHE A 57 76.33 6.54 29.59
CA PHE A 57 76.94 6.11 30.85
C PHE A 57 77.36 4.65 30.76
N SER A 58 78.63 4.40 31.03
CA SER A 58 79.23 3.08 31.19
C SER A 58 78.80 2.47 32.52
N GLY A 59 77.63 1.79 32.50
CA GLY A 59 77.09 1.05 33.66
C GLY A 59 77.37 -0.45 33.52
N THR A 60 77.61 -1.13 34.66
CA THR A 60 77.81 -2.55 34.76
C THR A 60 76.66 -3.39 34.14
N ASP A 61 76.99 -4.61 33.58
CA ASP A 61 76.01 -5.52 32.90
C ASP A 61 74.68 -5.74 33.60
N LYS A 62 74.56 -5.50 34.92
CA LYS A 62 73.36 -5.61 35.69
C LYS A 62 72.43 -4.37 35.54
N GLU A 63 73.03 -3.20 35.41
CA GLU A 63 72.23 -1.94 35.25
C GLU A 63 71.62 -1.83 33.87
N GLN A 64 72.40 -2.20 32.81
CA GLN A 64 71.90 -2.27 31.44
C GLN A 64 70.79 -3.29 31.29
N LYS A 65 70.80 -4.37 32.03
CA LYS A 65 69.70 -5.36 32.00
C LYS A 65 68.44 -4.87 32.63
N ILE A 66 68.53 -4.10 33.74
CA ILE A 66 67.39 -3.50 34.42
C ILE A 66 66.81 -2.37 33.58
N GLU A 67 67.63 -1.59 32.90
CA GLU A 67 67.20 -0.50 32.02
C GLU A 67 66.53 -1.04 30.74
N ASN A 68 67.06 -2.07 30.12
CA ASN A 68 66.41 -2.78 29.01
C ASN A 68 65.07 -3.42 29.41
N GLU A 69 64.95 -3.99 30.61
CA GLU A 69 63.69 -4.54 31.08
C GLU A 69 62.63 -3.43 31.35
N ARG A 70 63.05 -2.28 31.83
CA ARG A 70 62.16 -1.09 32.02
C ARG A 70 61.71 -0.56 30.66
N PHE A 71 62.60 -0.38 29.71
CA PHE A 71 62.31 0.05 28.35
C PHE A 71 61.36 -0.88 27.64
N ILE A 72 61.59 -2.20 27.66
CA ILE A 72 60.69 -3.21 27.11
C ILE A 72 59.31 -3.14 27.78
N LYS A 73 59.25 -2.91 29.08
CA LYS A 73 57.99 -2.80 29.81
C LYS A 73 57.19 -1.56 29.41
N GLU A 74 57.86 -0.44 29.18
CA GLU A 74 57.25 0.81 28.72
C GLU A 74 56.74 0.72 27.29
N ILE A 75 57.57 0.16 26.39
CA ILE A 75 57.13 -0.14 25.00
C ILE A 75 55.88 -1.05 24.99
N ARG A 76 55.90 -2.14 25.76
CA ARG A 76 54.74 -3.02 25.87
C ARG A 76 53.50 -2.31 26.38
N LYS A 77 53.68 -1.37 27.31
CA LYS A 77 52.60 -0.56 27.89
C LYS A 77 52.04 0.44 26.86
N ALA A 78 52.92 1.09 26.09
CA ALA A 78 52.57 2.03 25.03
C ALA A 78 51.82 1.31 23.89
N VAL A 79 52.37 0.21 23.37
CA VAL A 79 51.74 -0.63 22.35
C VAL A 79 50.36 -1.15 22.81
N ARG A 80 50.28 -1.63 24.05
CA ARG A 80 49.02 -2.09 24.61
C ARG A 80 47.95 -0.97 24.73
N ARG A 81 48.39 0.25 25.10
CA ARG A 81 47.51 1.43 25.16
C ARG A 81 47.05 1.86 23.75
N ALA A 82 47.98 1.86 22.77
CA ALA A 82 47.66 2.18 21.38
C ALA A 82 46.65 1.18 20.81
N LEU A 83 46.94 -0.13 20.95
CA LEU A 83 46.00 -1.18 20.53
C LEU A 83 44.63 -1.10 21.21
N LEU A 84 44.59 -0.73 22.52
CA LEU A 84 43.34 -0.57 23.23
C LEU A 84 42.55 0.64 22.72
N LYS A 85 43.22 1.78 22.49
CA LYS A 85 42.56 3.00 21.94
C LYS A 85 42.04 2.73 20.54
N THR A 86 42.83 2.11 19.66
CA THR A 86 42.38 1.74 18.29
C THR A 86 41.23 0.73 18.32
N GLY A 87 41.32 -0.29 19.20
CA GLY A 87 40.25 -1.28 19.36
C GLY A 87 38.93 -0.65 19.85
N ILE A 88 38.99 0.30 20.79
CA ILE A 88 37.85 1.04 21.24
C ILE A 88 37.29 1.91 20.11
N ALA A 89 38.13 2.65 19.39
CA ALA A 89 37.68 3.51 18.30
C ALA A 89 36.98 2.70 17.20
N VAL A 90 37.56 1.60 16.75
CA VAL A 90 36.97 0.67 15.77
C VAL A 90 35.68 0.08 16.32
N GLY A 91 35.64 -0.36 17.58
CA GLY A 91 34.44 -0.85 18.24
C GLY A 91 33.31 0.18 18.28
N CYS A 92 33.62 1.44 18.59
CA CYS A 92 32.64 2.52 18.56
C CYS A 92 32.09 2.80 17.16
N VAL A 93 32.94 2.77 16.12
CA VAL A 93 32.49 2.94 14.72
C VAL A 93 31.56 1.80 14.32
N ILE A 94 31.95 0.55 14.60
CA ILE A 94 31.13 -0.62 14.29
C ILE A 94 29.77 -0.51 15.04
N LEU A 95 29.81 -0.15 16.32
CA LEU A 95 28.57 0.01 17.09
C LEU A 95 27.69 1.13 16.54
N ALA A 96 28.26 2.27 16.15
CA ALA A 96 27.55 3.37 15.53
C ALA A 96 26.90 2.95 14.19
N VAL A 97 27.59 2.19 13.37
CA VAL A 97 27.05 1.63 12.11
C VAL A 97 25.90 0.67 12.39
N ILE A 98 26.06 -0.22 13.37
CA ILE A 98 25.00 -1.15 13.76
C ILE A 98 23.77 -0.41 14.29
N LEU A 99 23.98 0.56 15.19
CA LEU A 99 22.89 1.38 15.71
C LEU A 99 22.21 2.20 14.60
N GLY A 100 22.97 2.77 13.68
CA GLY A 100 22.46 3.43 12.48
C GLY A 100 21.62 2.50 11.62
N ALA A 101 22.12 1.31 11.34
CA ALA A 101 21.42 0.32 10.54
C ALA A 101 20.12 -0.19 11.19
N VAL A 102 20.10 -0.31 12.51
CA VAL A 102 18.92 -0.84 13.24
C VAL A 102 17.88 0.23 13.55
N PHE A 103 18.29 1.45 13.90
CA PHE A 103 17.37 2.46 14.44
C PHE A 103 17.13 3.66 13.53
N ILE A 104 18.11 4.05 12.71
CA ILE A 104 18.03 5.26 11.89
C ILE A 104 17.65 4.91 10.44
N PHE A 105 18.39 4.04 9.79
CA PHE A 105 18.19 3.70 8.38
C PHE A 105 16.81 3.14 8.06
N PRO A 106 16.18 2.28 8.91
CA PRO A 106 14.83 1.82 8.64
C PRO A 106 13.85 2.96 8.46
N LYS A 107 13.88 3.97 9.34
CA LYS A 107 12.99 5.14 9.31
C LYS A 107 13.29 6.05 8.12
N VAL A 108 14.56 6.32 7.84
CA VAL A 108 14.97 7.13 6.68
C VAL A 108 14.55 6.48 5.37
N VAL A 109 14.71 5.18 5.25
CA VAL A 109 14.31 4.45 4.04
C VAL A 109 12.79 4.39 3.94
N SER A 110 12.06 4.16 5.05
CA SER A 110 10.58 4.18 5.05
C SER A 110 10.03 5.52 4.58
N ALA A 111 10.62 6.64 4.99
CA ALA A 111 10.20 7.98 4.61
C ALA A 111 10.34 8.31 3.10
N LEU A 112 11.04 7.47 2.32
CA LEU A 112 11.17 7.63 0.87
C LEU A 112 10.02 6.96 0.09
N PHE A 113 9.16 6.21 0.77
CA PHE A 113 8.08 5.44 0.15
C PHE A 113 6.72 5.82 0.78
N TYR A 114 5.65 5.31 0.19
CA TYR A 114 4.32 5.44 0.76
C TYR A 114 4.29 4.89 2.20
N ASP A 115 3.90 5.76 3.14
CA ASP A 115 3.71 5.38 4.54
C ASP A 115 2.21 5.15 4.81
N PRO A 116 1.78 3.90 5.03
CA PRO A 116 0.38 3.59 5.30
C PRO A 116 -0.11 4.14 6.64
N ASN A 117 0.80 4.45 7.57
CA ASN A 117 0.52 4.96 8.91
C ASN A 117 0.63 6.49 9.03
N GLU A 118 0.92 7.18 7.92
CA GLU A 118 0.90 8.64 7.91
C GLU A 118 -0.47 9.14 8.36
N VAL A 119 -0.49 10.03 9.35
CA VAL A 119 -1.74 10.63 9.84
C VAL A 119 -2.15 11.74 8.89
N VAL A 120 -3.28 11.56 8.19
CA VAL A 120 -3.77 12.46 7.14
C VAL A 120 -4.93 13.35 7.58
N GLY A 121 -5.47 13.11 8.75
CA GLY A 121 -6.51 13.94 9.34
C GLY A 121 -6.48 13.82 10.85
N GLU A 122 -6.36 14.96 11.55
CA GLU A 122 -6.54 15.05 12.99
C GLU A 122 -7.80 15.86 13.26
N ASN A 123 -8.68 15.31 14.09
CA ASN A 123 -9.78 16.09 14.62
C ASN A 123 -9.24 17.02 15.69
N SER A 124 -9.42 18.33 15.52
CA SER A 124 -8.99 19.34 16.50
C SER A 124 -9.75 19.24 17.82
N GLU A 125 -10.93 18.64 17.83
CA GLU A 125 -11.78 18.52 19.02
C GLU A 125 -11.70 17.14 19.68
N ASN A 126 -11.38 16.09 18.92
CA ASN A 126 -11.21 14.74 19.44
C ASN A 126 -9.91 14.13 18.92
N THR A 127 -8.82 14.33 19.65
CA THR A 127 -7.48 13.87 19.28
C THR A 127 -7.29 12.35 19.32
N ASP A 128 -8.28 11.60 19.78
CA ASP A 128 -8.19 10.15 19.91
C ASP A 128 -8.46 9.44 18.57
N ILE A 129 -9.14 10.09 17.62
CA ILE A 129 -9.43 9.52 16.30
C ILE A 129 -8.36 10.00 15.31
N LYS A 130 -7.40 9.10 15.03
CA LYS A 130 -6.36 9.32 14.02
C LYS A 130 -6.69 8.52 12.78
N THR A 131 -6.87 9.20 11.66
CA THR A 131 -7.05 8.55 10.37
C THR A 131 -5.69 8.37 9.70
N THR A 132 -5.34 7.12 9.41
CA THR A 132 -4.12 6.81 8.67
C THR A 132 -4.37 6.93 7.16
N ARG A 133 -3.32 7.29 6.43
CA ARG A 133 -3.35 7.46 4.97
C ARG A 133 -3.96 6.26 4.26
N MET A 134 -3.49 5.05 4.55
CA MET A 134 -3.99 3.86 3.87
C MET A 134 -5.47 3.56 4.23
N SER A 135 -5.91 3.90 5.43
CA SER A 135 -7.32 3.76 5.81
C SER A 135 -8.21 4.68 4.98
N LEU A 136 -7.82 5.94 4.82
CA LEU A 136 -8.57 6.90 4.03
C LEU A 136 -8.52 6.57 2.53
N ASP A 137 -7.34 6.26 2.00
CA ASP A 137 -7.12 5.88 0.60
C ASP A 137 -8.00 4.68 0.20
N LEU A 138 -7.98 3.60 1.00
CA LEU A 138 -8.79 2.42 0.74
C LEU A 138 -10.29 2.63 1.01
N SER A 139 -10.63 3.53 1.93
CA SER A 139 -12.01 3.92 2.16
C SER A 139 -12.61 4.57 0.92
N VAL A 140 -11.93 5.58 0.38
CA VAL A 140 -12.35 6.28 -0.84
C VAL A 140 -12.34 5.35 -2.04
N TYR A 141 -11.30 4.53 -2.18
CA TYR A 141 -11.24 3.50 -3.21
C TYR A 141 -12.42 2.54 -3.16
N SER A 142 -12.72 2.00 -1.98
CA SER A 142 -13.81 1.04 -1.82
C SER A 142 -15.16 1.66 -2.16
N GLU A 143 -15.40 2.89 -1.73
CA GLU A 143 -16.66 3.56 -2.03
C GLU A 143 -16.83 3.86 -3.51
N LEU A 144 -15.75 4.30 -4.17
CA LEU A 144 -15.84 4.67 -5.58
C LEU A 144 -16.00 3.46 -6.51
N PHE A 145 -15.45 2.29 -6.13
CA PHE A 145 -15.36 1.13 -7.03
C PHE A 145 -16.08 -0.13 -6.55
N LEU A 146 -16.31 -0.28 -5.25
CA LEU A 146 -16.72 -1.55 -4.65
C LEU A 146 -18.07 -1.42 -3.96
N ALA A 147 -19.13 -1.69 -4.70
CA ALA A 147 -20.47 -1.70 -4.15
C ALA A 147 -20.61 -2.69 -2.98
N GLY A 148 -21.30 -2.29 -1.91
CA GLY A 148 -21.55 -3.13 -0.74
C GLY A 148 -20.39 -3.32 0.22
N ASN A 149 -19.25 -2.63 0.02
CA ASN A 149 -18.14 -2.65 0.95
C ASN A 149 -18.17 -1.44 1.88
N ARG A 150 -18.05 -1.70 3.18
CA ARG A 150 -17.97 -0.65 4.19
C ARG A 150 -16.53 -0.22 4.42
N ARG A 151 -16.40 1.02 4.89
CA ARG A 151 -15.12 1.64 5.22
C ARG A 151 -14.68 1.20 6.61
N ASP A 152 -13.48 0.62 6.70
CA ASP A 152 -12.88 0.21 7.96
C ASP A 152 -11.42 0.67 8.03
N GLN A 153 -10.93 0.85 9.26
CA GLN A 153 -9.53 1.24 9.49
C GLN A 153 -8.59 0.09 9.13
N VAL A 154 -7.51 0.43 8.44
CA VAL A 154 -6.45 -0.51 8.06
C VAL A 154 -5.42 -0.60 9.17
N ASN A 155 -5.00 -1.81 9.48
CA ASN A 155 -3.88 -2.05 10.39
C ASN A 155 -2.61 -2.31 9.59
N ALA A 156 -1.62 -1.44 9.74
CA ALA A 156 -0.32 -1.56 9.09
C ALA A 156 0.79 -1.63 10.14
N VAL A 157 1.46 -2.78 10.25
CA VAL A 157 2.55 -3.01 11.20
C VAL A 157 3.87 -2.74 10.51
N ASP A 158 4.57 -1.68 10.91
CA ASP A 158 5.89 -1.31 10.38
C ASP A 158 6.95 -2.36 10.73
N ARG A 159 7.66 -2.84 9.71
CA ARG A 159 8.80 -3.77 9.81
C ARG A 159 10.14 -3.10 9.49
N GLY A 160 10.10 -1.80 9.23
CA GLY A 160 11.26 -1.02 8.81
C GLY A 160 11.57 -1.12 7.31
N TYR A 161 12.41 -0.22 6.82
CA TYR A 161 12.86 -0.18 5.42
C TYR A 161 11.73 -0.07 4.37
N GLY A 162 10.60 0.55 4.73
CA GLY A 162 9.42 0.68 3.86
C GLY A 162 8.66 -0.65 3.68
N VAL A 163 8.75 -1.54 4.68
CA VAL A 163 8.04 -2.83 4.69
C VAL A 163 6.99 -2.82 5.79
N TYR A 164 5.74 -3.15 5.42
CA TYR A 164 4.62 -3.22 6.35
C TYR A 164 3.85 -4.52 6.15
N ASP A 165 3.44 -5.15 7.26
CA ASP A 165 2.41 -6.18 7.22
C ASP A 165 1.05 -5.49 7.31
N ILE A 166 0.18 -5.73 6.33
CA ILE A 166 -1.10 -5.05 6.17
C ILE A 166 -2.24 -6.01 6.50
N THR A 167 -3.22 -5.52 7.23
CA THR A 167 -4.50 -6.20 7.45
C THR A 167 -5.63 -5.19 7.21
N ILE A 168 -6.49 -5.51 6.25
CA ILE A 168 -7.61 -4.68 5.80
C ILE A 168 -8.90 -5.37 6.25
N PRO A 169 -9.55 -4.92 7.32
CA PRO A 169 -10.87 -5.42 7.69
C PRO A 169 -11.89 -4.98 6.64
N GLN A 170 -12.76 -5.90 6.26
CA GLN A 170 -13.81 -5.65 5.28
C GLN A 170 -15.14 -6.20 5.82
N THR A 171 -16.13 -5.36 5.90
CA THR A 171 -17.50 -5.80 6.09
C THR A 171 -18.18 -5.80 4.73
N VAL A 172 -18.56 -6.96 4.25
CA VAL A 172 -19.28 -7.12 2.99
C VAL A 172 -20.75 -7.25 3.32
N SER A 173 -21.50 -6.24 2.93
CA SER A 173 -22.96 -6.20 2.88
C SER A 173 -23.75 -6.76 4.11
N ARG A 174 -25.07 -6.77 4.00
CA ARG A 174 -26.00 -7.14 5.07
C ARG A 174 -25.94 -8.58 5.57
N ASN A 175 -25.26 -9.49 4.87
CA ASN A 175 -25.10 -10.85 5.39
C ASN A 175 -24.16 -10.91 6.60
N GLY A 176 -23.59 -9.76 6.99
CA GLY A 176 -22.72 -9.64 8.17
C GLY A 176 -21.42 -10.38 8.05
N LYS A 177 -21.04 -10.83 6.86
CA LYS A 177 -19.79 -11.53 6.66
C LYS A 177 -18.62 -10.57 6.81
N PHE A 178 -17.99 -10.62 7.96
CA PHE A 178 -16.75 -9.93 8.23
C PHE A 178 -15.60 -10.72 7.63
N THR A 179 -14.85 -10.11 6.75
CA THR A 179 -13.64 -10.68 6.17
C THR A 179 -12.45 -9.77 6.43
N SER A 180 -11.26 -10.35 6.45
CA SER A 180 -10.04 -9.59 6.61
C SER A 180 -9.08 -10.01 5.50
N VAL A 181 -8.60 -9.04 4.75
CA VAL A 181 -7.59 -9.27 3.70
C VAL A 181 -6.23 -8.93 4.28
N SER A 182 -5.31 -9.88 4.19
CA SER A 182 -3.94 -9.68 4.64
C SER A 182 -2.99 -9.54 3.47
N GLY A 183 -1.89 -8.82 3.68
CA GLY A 183 -0.90 -8.61 2.65
C GLY A 183 0.38 -7.98 3.16
N LYS A 184 1.24 -7.62 2.24
CA LYS A 184 2.47 -6.87 2.49
C LYS A 184 2.56 -5.66 1.57
N LEU A 185 2.98 -4.56 2.16
CA LEU A 185 3.43 -3.39 1.43
C LEU A 185 4.95 -3.34 1.50
N VAL A 186 5.61 -3.36 0.35
CA VAL A 186 7.08 -3.32 0.25
C VAL A 186 7.47 -2.17 -0.66
N ARG A 187 7.96 -1.08 -0.08
CA ARG A 187 8.43 0.11 -0.81
C ARG A 187 7.42 0.63 -1.81
N GLY A 188 6.17 0.78 -1.37
CA GLY A 188 5.06 1.27 -2.20
C GLY A 188 4.38 0.21 -3.09
N LYS A 189 4.87 -1.04 -3.09
CA LYS A 189 4.21 -2.14 -3.81
C LYS A 189 3.38 -2.98 -2.85
N LEU A 190 2.06 -2.96 -3.02
CA LEU A 190 1.12 -3.77 -2.25
C LEU A 190 0.98 -5.16 -2.88
N THR A 191 1.03 -6.20 -2.06
CA THR A 191 0.72 -7.57 -2.44
C THR A 191 -0.28 -8.13 -1.44
N LEU A 192 -1.50 -8.38 -1.89
CA LEU A 192 -2.57 -8.98 -1.09
C LEU A 192 -2.59 -10.49 -1.31
N TYR A 193 -2.79 -11.25 -0.24
CA TYR A 193 -2.81 -12.72 -0.29
C TYR A 193 -4.15 -13.25 -0.81
N ASP A 194 -5.23 -12.53 -0.54
CA ASP A 194 -6.55 -12.73 -1.14
C ASP A 194 -7.14 -11.34 -1.42
N ASN A 195 -7.24 -10.98 -2.69
CA ASN A 195 -7.69 -9.66 -3.10
C ASN A 195 -9.05 -9.68 -3.81
N ASN A 196 -9.74 -10.81 -3.83
CA ASN A 196 -11.01 -10.92 -4.56
C ASN A 196 -12.06 -9.91 -4.08
N VAL A 197 -12.05 -9.59 -2.77
CA VAL A 197 -12.99 -8.62 -2.17
C VAL A 197 -12.64 -7.17 -2.52
N LEU A 198 -11.35 -6.88 -2.76
CA LEU A 198 -10.86 -5.53 -3.09
C LEU A 198 -10.64 -5.32 -4.59
N LYS A 199 -10.83 -6.35 -5.38
CA LYS A 199 -10.66 -6.26 -6.83
C LYS A 199 -11.87 -5.57 -7.46
N VAL A 200 -11.62 -4.55 -8.29
CA VAL A 200 -12.67 -3.90 -9.07
C VAL A 200 -13.37 -4.94 -9.97
N PRO A 201 -14.70 -5.05 -9.90
CA PRO A 201 -15.43 -5.97 -10.76
C PRO A 201 -15.22 -5.66 -12.24
N GLY A 202 -14.98 -6.69 -13.05
CA GLY A 202 -14.78 -6.55 -14.50
C GLY A 202 -16.09 -6.41 -15.32
N TRP A 203 -17.24 -6.40 -14.66
CA TRP A 203 -18.54 -6.18 -15.30
C TRP A 203 -18.83 -4.68 -15.45
N ARG A 204 -19.71 -4.33 -16.37
CA ARG A 204 -20.14 -2.95 -16.63
C ARG A 204 -21.66 -2.83 -16.55
N PHE A 205 -22.11 -1.64 -16.18
CA PHE A 205 -23.49 -1.26 -16.44
C PHE A 205 -23.67 -1.03 -17.93
N TYR A 206 -24.79 -1.48 -18.45
CA TYR A 206 -25.15 -1.19 -19.82
C TYR A 206 -25.69 0.23 -19.93
N LEU A 207 -25.21 0.98 -20.92
CA LEU A 207 -25.70 2.31 -21.18
C LEU A 207 -27.15 2.26 -21.64
N PRO A 208 -28.04 3.04 -21.02
CA PRO A 208 -29.42 3.14 -21.43
C PRO A 208 -29.54 3.61 -22.89
N GLY A 209 -30.29 2.90 -23.68
CA GLY A 209 -30.51 3.24 -25.08
C GLY A 209 -29.40 2.84 -26.06
N ASP A 210 -28.29 2.30 -25.57
CA ASP A 210 -27.22 1.78 -26.44
C ASP A 210 -27.51 0.32 -26.85
N GLU A 211 -28.34 0.21 -27.87
CA GLU A 211 -28.67 -1.11 -28.45
C GLU A 211 -27.46 -1.75 -29.14
N GLU A 212 -26.54 -0.92 -29.64
CA GLU A 212 -25.32 -1.40 -30.30
C GLU A 212 -24.39 -2.11 -29.30
N ALA A 213 -24.38 -1.70 -28.02
CA ALA A 213 -23.62 -2.39 -26.97
C ALA A 213 -24.06 -3.84 -26.73
N TRP A 214 -25.29 -4.19 -27.15
CA TRP A 214 -25.81 -5.53 -27.04
C TRP A 214 -25.61 -6.37 -28.31
N GLU A 215 -25.17 -5.77 -29.41
CA GLU A 215 -24.88 -6.50 -30.64
C GLU A 215 -23.75 -7.51 -30.40
N ALA A 216 -23.87 -8.67 -31.04
CA ALA A 216 -22.83 -9.69 -31.02
C ALA A 216 -22.73 -10.37 -32.39
N TRP A 217 -21.61 -11.02 -32.62
CA TRP A 217 -21.39 -11.86 -33.79
C TRP A 217 -21.21 -13.29 -33.31
N GLU A 218 -22.05 -14.17 -33.80
CA GLU A 218 -21.92 -15.60 -33.58
C GLU A 218 -21.22 -16.26 -34.78
N VAL A 219 -20.17 -17.00 -34.49
CA VAL A 219 -19.47 -17.79 -35.53
C VAL A 219 -20.15 -19.16 -35.63
N ASN A 220 -20.81 -19.40 -36.72
CA ASN A 220 -21.47 -20.66 -37.01
C ASN A 220 -20.45 -21.80 -37.21
N SER A 221 -20.93 -23.03 -37.13
CA SER A 221 -20.10 -24.23 -37.33
C SER A 221 -19.46 -24.34 -38.72
N ASP A 222 -19.98 -23.60 -39.70
CA ASP A 222 -19.45 -23.50 -41.05
C ASP A 222 -18.46 -22.32 -41.24
N GLY A 223 -18.16 -21.57 -40.16
CA GLY A 223 -17.27 -20.43 -40.19
C GLY A 223 -17.92 -19.12 -40.64
N THR A 224 -19.23 -19.12 -40.92
CA THR A 224 -19.95 -17.88 -41.24
C THR A 224 -20.28 -17.10 -39.93
N GLU A 225 -20.29 -15.78 -40.04
CA GLU A 225 -20.65 -14.90 -38.91
C GLU A 225 -22.09 -14.44 -39.08
N THR A 226 -22.89 -14.58 -38.03
CA THR A 226 -24.25 -14.05 -37.96
C THR A 226 -24.32 -12.94 -36.92
N LYS A 227 -24.78 -11.76 -37.32
CA LYS A 227 -25.00 -10.65 -36.41
C LYS A 227 -26.26 -10.92 -35.59
N ILE A 228 -26.13 -10.85 -34.25
CA ILE A 228 -27.25 -10.94 -33.31
C ILE A 228 -27.75 -9.52 -33.04
N ASP A 229 -29.03 -9.30 -33.28
CA ASP A 229 -29.69 -8.02 -32.99
C ASP A 229 -29.62 -7.67 -31.49
N GLY A 230 -29.18 -6.44 -31.17
CA GLY A 230 -28.99 -6.02 -29.80
C GLY A 230 -30.27 -6.02 -28.97
N LYS A 231 -31.45 -5.72 -29.57
CA LYS A 231 -32.75 -5.75 -28.86
C LYS A 231 -33.16 -7.18 -28.49
N GLU A 232 -32.96 -8.12 -29.41
CA GLU A 232 -33.28 -9.54 -29.14
C GLU A 232 -32.38 -10.07 -28.04
N ARG A 233 -31.08 -9.81 -28.15
CA ARG A 233 -30.11 -10.24 -27.15
C ARG A 233 -30.40 -9.65 -25.76
N LYS A 234 -30.77 -8.36 -25.67
CA LYS A 234 -31.21 -7.73 -24.44
C LYS A 234 -32.43 -8.43 -23.83
N LYS A 235 -33.44 -8.75 -24.64
CA LYS A 235 -34.64 -9.48 -24.18
C LYS A 235 -34.30 -10.89 -23.68
N ASP A 236 -33.44 -11.59 -24.40
CA ASP A 236 -33.01 -12.93 -24.01
C ASP A 236 -32.20 -12.91 -22.73
N SER A 237 -31.30 -11.92 -22.56
CA SER A 237 -30.55 -11.74 -21.32
C SER A 237 -31.45 -11.45 -20.12
N ILE A 238 -32.45 -10.58 -20.29
CA ILE A 238 -33.46 -10.28 -19.23
C ILE A 238 -34.24 -11.55 -18.88
N ARG A 239 -34.63 -12.35 -19.89
CA ARG A 239 -35.36 -13.62 -19.63
C ARG A 239 -34.48 -14.61 -18.88
N ALA A 240 -33.23 -14.79 -19.30
CA ALA A 240 -32.28 -15.67 -18.63
C ALA A 240 -32.02 -15.24 -17.17
N SER A 241 -31.86 -13.94 -16.92
CA SER A 241 -31.67 -13.41 -15.57
C SER A 241 -32.89 -13.69 -14.67
N LYS A 242 -34.11 -13.63 -15.22
CA LYS A 242 -35.32 -13.98 -14.47
C LYS A 242 -35.37 -15.47 -14.12
N GLU A 243 -35.10 -16.34 -15.09
CA GLU A 243 -35.03 -17.78 -14.88
C GLU A 243 -33.95 -18.15 -13.85
N GLU A 244 -32.84 -17.42 -13.83
CA GLU A 244 -31.80 -17.58 -12.83
C GLU A 244 -32.26 -17.13 -11.45
N ILE A 245 -32.91 -15.96 -11.32
CA ILE A 245 -33.44 -15.44 -10.06
C ILE A 245 -34.47 -16.41 -9.45
N GLU A 246 -35.27 -17.09 -10.28
CA GLU A 246 -36.22 -18.09 -9.78
C GLU A 246 -35.54 -19.27 -9.08
N GLN A 247 -34.28 -19.55 -9.40
CA GLN A 247 -33.50 -20.63 -8.77
C GLN A 247 -32.78 -20.20 -7.49
N TYR A 248 -32.78 -18.92 -7.16
CA TYR A 248 -32.14 -18.41 -5.96
C TYR A 248 -32.88 -18.83 -4.69
N SER A 249 -32.14 -18.91 -3.58
CA SER A 249 -32.72 -19.16 -2.25
C SER A 249 -33.53 -17.95 -1.79
N ASP A 250 -34.68 -18.19 -1.18
CA ASP A 250 -35.53 -17.12 -0.66
C ASP A 250 -34.96 -16.44 0.59
N THR A 251 -34.00 -17.11 1.29
CA THR A 251 -33.41 -16.65 2.55
C THR A 251 -32.06 -15.99 2.39
N ASP A 252 -31.42 -16.17 1.23
CA ASP A 252 -30.08 -15.66 1.01
C ASP A 252 -30.10 -14.20 0.54
N TRP A 253 -29.01 -13.50 0.79
CA TRP A 253 -28.80 -12.15 0.33
C TRP A 253 -27.87 -12.15 -0.89
N TYR A 254 -28.24 -11.35 -1.88
CA TYR A 254 -27.53 -11.22 -3.14
C TYR A 254 -27.14 -9.77 -3.38
N THR A 255 -25.92 -9.52 -3.84
CA THR A 255 -25.57 -8.21 -4.37
C THR A 255 -26.02 -8.12 -5.82
N ALA A 256 -27.06 -7.35 -6.06
CA ALA A 256 -27.60 -7.13 -7.39
C ALA A 256 -26.99 -5.88 -8.03
N TYR A 257 -26.63 -5.98 -9.29
CA TYR A 257 -26.16 -4.87 -10.11
C TYR A 257 -27.19 -4.63 -11.23
N VAL A 258 -27.85 -3.50 -11.15
CA VAL A 258 -29.01 -3.20 -11.98
C VAL A 258 -28.72 -2.01 -12.87
N SER A 259 -28.73 -2.21 -14.19
CA SER A 259 -28.67 -1.12 -15.17
C SER A 259 -30.05 -0.49 -15.34
N LEU A 260 -30.13 0.83 -15.39
CA LEU A 260 -31.37 1.56 -15.64
C LEU A 260 -31.71 1.59 -17.13
N ASP A 261 -32.98 1.74 -17.47
CA ASP A 261 -33.44 1.86 -18.86
C ASP A 261 -33.13 3.23 -19.48
N LYS A 262 -32.96 4.24 -18.66
CA LYS A 262 -32.58 5.61 -19.04
C LYS A 262 -31.59 6.20 -18.05
N LEU A 263 -30.75 7.10 -18.52
CA LEU A 263 -29.96 7.94 -17.62
C LEU A 263 -30.93 8.79 -16.79
N THR A 264 -30.82 8.66 -15.47
CA THR A 264 -31.74 9.26 -14.52
C THR A 264 -31.00 10.28 -13.66
N ASP A 265 -31.59 11.44 -13.42
CA ASP A 265 -31.04 12.40 -12.47
C ASP A 265 -31.00 11.79 -11.06
N TYR A 266 -29.97 12.10 -10.29
CA TYR A 266 -29.80 11.54 -8.95
C TYR A 266 -31.04 11.75 -8.09
N LYS A 267 -31.63 12.95 -8.11
CA LYS A 267 -32.84 13.26 -7.35
C LYS A 267 -34.02 12.40 -7.75
N GLU A 268 -34.26 12.18 -9.04
CA GLU A 268 -35.33 11.30 -9.54
C GLU A 268 -35.06 9.85 -9.10
N PHE A 269 -33.79 9.42 -9.17
CA PHE A 269 -33.39 8.07 -8.78
C PHE A 269 -33.63 7.80 -7.28
N ILE A 270 -33.17 8.70 -6.39
CA ILE A 270 -33.31 8.48 -4.94
C ILE A 270 -34.78 8.52 -4.51
N GLN A 271 -35.58 9.41 -5.10
CA GLN A 271 -37.01 9.43 -4.86
C GLN A 271 -37.72 8.15 -5.30
N TRP A 272 -37.27 7.56 -6.40
CA TRP A 272 -37.76 6.25 -6.83
C TRP A 272 -37.34 5.15 -5.83
N ALA A 273 -36.09 5.13 -5.38
CA ALA A 273 -35.60 4.14 -4.43
C ALA A 273 -36.35 4.18 -3.09
N GLU A 274 -36.59 5.39 -2.55
CA GLU A 274 -37.40 5.59 -1.34
C GLU A 274 -38.85 5.14 -1.55
N ALA A 275 -39.44 5.53 -2.67
CA ALA A 275 -40.82 5.16 -3.00
C ALA A 275 -40.98 3.65 -3.18
N PHE A 276 -40.01 3.01 -3.81
CA PHE A 276 -39.94 1.55 -3.95
C PHE A 276 -39.87 0.88 -2.58
N SER A 277 -38.90 1.29 -1.75
CA SER A 277 -38.69 0.73 -0.41
C SER A 277 -39.97 0.87 0.45
N LYS A 278 -40.64 2.03 0.41
CA LYS A 278 -41.87 2.30 1.14
C LYS A 278 -43.07 1.49 0.62
N LYS A 279 -43.21 1.41 -0.70
CA LYS A 279 -44.35 0.71 -1.35
C LYS A 279 -44.28 -0.79 -1.12
N GLU A 280 -43.11 -1.37 -1.33
CA GLU A 280 -42.92 -2.82 -1.25
C GLU A 280 -42.62 -3.28 0.19
N ASN A 281 -42.43 -2.34 1.14
CA ASN A 281 -41.91 -2.61 2.50
C ASN A 281 -40.63 -3.41 2.49
N MET A 282 -39.74 -3.05 1.57
CA MET A 282 -38.47 -3.68 1.31
C MET A 282 -37.37 -2.63 1.29
N ASP A 283 -36.21 -2.99 1.75
CA ASP A 283 -35.06 -2.10 1.80
C ASP A 283 -34.08 -2.45 0.70
N LEU A 284 -33.58 -1.44 -0.03
CA LEU A 284 -32.45 -1.54 -0.96
C LEU A 284 -31.16 -1.34 -0.16
N GLY A 285 -30.76 -2.38 0.57
CA GLY A 285 -29.62 -2.29 1.44
C GLY A 285 -28.29 -2.08 0.74
N ASP A 286 -27.40 -1.33 1.41
CA ASP A 286 -26.08 -1.00 0.89
C ASP A 286 -26.15 -0.41 -0.54
N LEU A 287 -27.13 0.50 -0.75
CA LEU A 287 -27.35 1.13 -2.05
C LEU A 287 -26.08 1.84 -2.52
N TRP A 288 -25.65 1.51 -3.71
CA TRP A 288 -24.51 2.14 -4.38
C TRP A 288 -24.95 2.66 -5.75
N CYS A 289 -24.75 3.94 -5.98
CA CYS A 289 -25.20 4.63 -7.20
C CYS A 289 -24.09 4.63 -8.25
N ALA A 290 -24.29 3.97 -9.39
CA ALA A 290 -23.35 4.02 -10.51
C ALA A 290 -23.55 5.30 -11.32
N VAL A 291 -22.49 6.13 -11.36
CA VAL A 291 -22.53 7.45 -12.02
C VAL A 291 -22.04 7.32 -13.45
N TYR A 292 -22.80 7.92 -14.37
CA TYR A 292 -22.41 8.09 -15.77
C TYR A 292 -21.63 9.38 -15.96
N THR A 293 -20.49 9.32 -16.64
CA THR A 293 -19.61 10.49 -16.82
C THR A 293 -19.16 10.72 -18.25
N ASP A 294 -19.70 9.99 -19.23
CA ASP A 294 -19.26 10.06 -20.64
C ASP A 294 -17.75 9.94 -20.84
N THR A 295 -17.06 9.38 -19.84
CA THR A 295 -15.64 9.14 -19.87
C THR A 295 -15.39 7.66 -20.00
N TYR A 296 -14.70 7.26 -21.05
CA TYR A 296 -14.37 5.84 -21.24
C TYR A 296 -13.36 5.42 -20.16
N THR A 297 -13.85 4.67 -19.20
CA THR A 297 -13.03 3.99 -18.21
C THR A 297 -13.29 2.50 -18.25
N ASN A 298 -12.28 1.70 -17.94
CA ASN A 298 -12.46 0.24 -17.85
C ASN A 298 -13.19 -0.19 -16.57
N VAL A 299 -13.59 0.76 -15.74
CA VAL A 299 -14.20 0.52 -14.43
C VAL A 299 -15.44 1.38 -14.25
N ASN A 300 -16.42 0.86 -13.51
CA ASN A 300 -17.56 1.66 -13.07
C ASN A 300 -17.16 2.47 -11.85
N THR A 301 -17.65 3.69 -11.77
CA THR A 301 -17.50 4.55 -10.59
C THR A 301 -18.86 4.93 -10.02
N GLY A 302 -18.91 5.10 -8.71
CA GLY A 302 -20.14 5.43 -8.03
C GLY A 302 -19.89 5.85 -6.59
N PHE A 303 -20.93 5.90 -5.82
CA PHE A 303 -20.88 6.28 -4.40
C PHE A 303 -22.04 5.69 -3.62
N VAL A 304 -21.91 5.67 -2.30
CA VAL A 304 -22.97 5.27 -1.37
C VAL A 304 -23.67 6.54 -0.88
N PRO A 305 -24.99 6.71 -1.09
CA PRO A 305 -25.69 7.93 -0.69
C PRO A 305 -25.91 8.05 0.82
N GLU A 306 -25.71 6.97 1.56
CA GLU A 306 -25.93 6.93 3.02
C GLU A 306 -24.61 7.02 3.79
N PRO A 307 -24.59 7.65 4.99
CA PRO A 307 -23.45 7.58 5.88
C PRO A 307 -23.08 6.13 6.21
N SER A 308 -21.87 5.72 5.93
CA SER A 308 -21.45 4.34 6.13
C SER A 308 -19.97 4.21 6.53
N GLY A 309 -19.60 3.09 7.15
CA GLY A 309 -18.24 2.76 7.49
C GLY A 309 -17.80 3.28 8.85
N SER A 310 -16.50 3.42 9.02
CA SER A 310 -15.88 3.95 10.23
C SER A 310 -15.71 5.46 10.15
N SER A 311 -15.80 6.12 11.29
CA SER A 311 -15.47 7.53 11.43
C SER A 311 -14.02 7.81 11.02
N MET A 312 -13.83 8.79 10.15
CA MET A 312 -12.53 9.17 9.63
C MET A 312 -12.38 10.68 9.58
N ASN A 313 -11.15 11.16 9.72
CA ASN A 313 -10.79 12.55 9.56
C ASN A 313 -10.09 12.77 8.23
N TRP A 314 -10.31 13.92 7.61
CA TRP A 314 -9.71 14.31 6.34
C TRP A 314 -9.64 15.84 6.24
N ASP A 315 -8.99 16.35 5.22
CA ASP A 315 -9.00 17.78 4.86
C ASP A 315 -10.37 18.18 4.25
N ARG A 316 -11.27 18.71 5.09
CA ARG A 316 -12.64 19.07 4.71
C ARG A 316 -12.72 20.30 3.80
N GLU A 317 -11.72 21.18 3.86
CA GLU A 317 -11.67 22.34 2.97
C GLU A 317 -11.35 21.90 1.53
N LYS A 318 -10.43 20.96 1.41
CA LYS A 318 -10.00 20.45 0.10
C LYS A 318 -10.98 19.43 -0.49
N TYR A 319 -11.56 18.57 0.34
CA TYR A 319 -12.45 17.50 -0.08
C TYR A 319 -13.77 17.55 0.74
N PRO A 320 -14.65 18.53 0.49
CA PRO A 320 -15.89 18.66 1.24
C PRO A 320 -16.76 17.42 1.03
N TYR A 321 -17.38 16.94 2.10
CA TYR A 321 -18.20 15.72 2.10
C TYR A 321 -17.47 14.45 1.61
N LEU A 322 -16.15 14.35 1.74
CA LEU A 322 -15.41 13.14 1.34
C LEU A 322 -15.95 11.88 2.04
N SER A 323 -16.41 11.99 3.26
CA SER A 323 -17.24 11.01 3.95
C SER A 323 -18.57 11.66 4.37
N LEU A 324 -19.68 10.96 4.17
CA LEU A 324 -20.98 11.37 4.65
C LEU A 324 -21.16 11.06 6.15
N LEU A 325 -20.29 10.24 6.74
CA LEU A 325 -20.25 10.03 8.18
C LEU A 325 -19.35 11.12 8.79
N ASP A 326 -19.95 12.18 9.29
CA ASP A 326 -19.26 13.27 9.98
C ASP A 326 -19.61 13.25 11.48
N ASP A 327 -18.58 13.03 12.33
CA ASP A 327 -18.74 13.02 13.79
C ASP A 327 -18.62 14.41 14.42
N HIS A 328 -18.34 15.47 13.63
CA HIS A 328 -18.19 16.82 14.15
C HIS A 328 -19.49 17.42 14.60
N ASP A 329 -20.55 17.11 13.91
CA ASP A 329 -21.90 17.49 14.29
C ASP A 329 -22.85 16.29 14.17
N PRO A 330 -22.97 15.47 15.22
CA PRO A 330 -23.87 14.32 15.22
C PRO A 330 -25.35 14.71 15.13
N TYR A 331 -25.67 16.01 15.19
CA TYR A 331 -27.03 16.54 15.06
C TYR A 331 -27.32 17.05 13.65
N GLU A 332 -26.29 17.30 12.84
CA GLU A 332 -26.44 17.69 11.44
C GLU A 332 -26.46 16.44 10.57
N MET A 333 -27.64 15.86 10.41
CA MET A 333 -27.83 14.75 9.48
C MET A 333 -27.67 15.27 8.06
N ILE A 334 -26.72 14.67 7.32
CA ILE A 334 -26.56 14.95 5.89
C ILE A 334 -27.83 14.49 5.18
N ASP A 335 -28.46 15.41 4.45
CA ASP A 335 -29.63 15.09 3.63
C ASP A 335 -29.21 14.36 2.36
N GLU A 336 -29.42 13.06 2.33
CA GLU A 336 -29.10 12.20 1.17
C GLU A 336 -29.93 12.55 -0.08
N THR A 337 -31.03 13.31 0.06
CA THR A 337 -31.83 13.77 -1.06
C THR A 337 -31.31 15.08 -1.66
N ASP A 338 -30.34 15.75 -1.01
CA ASP A 338 -29.70 16.94 -1.55
C ASP A 338 -28.71 16.57 -2.64
N GLU A 339 -29.17 16.73 -3.89
CA GLU A 339 -28.34 16.46 -5.08
C GLU A 339 -27.02 17.20 -5.07
N LYS A 340 -26.95 18.41 -4.53
CA LYS A 340 -25.74 19.21 -4.53
C LYS A 340 -24.70 18.71 -3.52
N VAL A 341 -25.16 18.20 -2.40
CA VAL A 341 -24.31 17.55 -1.40
C VAL A 341 -23.72 16.28 -2.01
N MET A 342 -24.54 15.45 -2.66
CA MET A 342 -24.10 14.20 -3.28
C MET A 342 -23.20 14.44 -4.50
N GLU A 343 -23.47 15.49 -5.30
CA GLU A 343 -22.56 15.92 -6.37
C GLU A 343 -21.19 16.29 -5.81
N THR A 344 -21.18 17.07 -4.73
CA THR A 344 -19.93 17.49 -4.08
C THR A 344 -19.19 16.29 -3.48
N HIS A 345 -19.91 15.36 -2.84
CA HIS A 345 -19.36 14.14 -2.32
C HIS A 345 -18.65 13.31 -3.41
N TYR A 346 -19.35 13.02 -4.52
CA TYR A 346 -18.77 12.24 -5.61
C TYR A 346 -17.56 12.95 -6.25
N ILE A 347 -17.62 14.27 -6.43
CA ILE A 347 -16.50 15.07 -6.92
C ILE A 347 -15.31 14.99 -5.95
N SER A 348 -15.55 15.01 -4.65
CA SER A 348 -14.50 14.89 -3.63
C SER A 348 -13.84 13.52 -3.65
N LEU A 349 -14.60 12.43 -3.83
CA LEU A 349 -14.05 11.09 -4.00
C LEU A 349 -13.09 11.02 -5.20
N LEU A 350 -13.51 11.55 -6.35
CA LEU A 350 -12.68 11.59 -7.57
C LEU A 350 -11.44 12.47 -7.39
N SER A 351 -11.61 13.65 -6.80
CA SER A 351 -10.51 14.60 -6.56
C SER A 351 -9.47 14.02 -5.61
N TYR A 352 -9.93 13.36 -4.55
CA TYR A 352 -9.05 12.69 -3.61
C TYR A 352 -8.20 11.63 -4.27
N LEU A 353 -8.80 10.71 -5.05
CA LEU A 353 -8.03 9.65 -5.72
C LEU A 353 -7.12 10.19 -6.83
N ALA A 354 -7.49 11.28 -7.51
CA ALA A 354 -6.61 11.94 -8.46
C ALA A 354 -5.34 12.47 -7.78
N ASP A 355 -5.49 13.09 -6.59
CA ASP A 355 -4.38 13.63 -5.81
C ASP A 355 -3.55 12.52 -5.10
N HIS A 356 -4.15 11.36 -4.84
CA HIS A 356 -3.55 10.21 -4.15
C HIS A 356 -3.44 8.99 -5.08
N SER A 357 -2.92 9.19 -6.29
CA SER A 357 -2.86 8.14 -7.33
C SER A 357 -2.04 6.89 -6.94
N ASP A 358 -1.27 6.94 -5.86
CA ASP A 358 -0.49 5.79 -5.37
C ASP A 358 -1.40 4.58 -5.07
N ILE A 359 -2.58 4.80 -4.47
CA ILE A 359 -3.52 3.72 -4.17
C ILE A 359 -4.08 3.09 -5.45
N ILE A 360 -4.36 3.91 -6.47
CA ILE A 360 -4.85 3.44 -7.77
C ILE A 360 -3.84 2.48 -8.40
N LYS A 361 -2.55 2.84 -8.37
CA LYS A 361 -1.45 2.00 -8.86
C LYS A 361 -1.28 0.73 -8.03
N MET A 362 -1.38 0.84 -6.69
CA MET A 362 -1.27 -0.31 -5.79
C MET A 362 -2.38 -1.33 -5.99
N MET A 363 -3.58 -0.88 -6.35
CA MET A 363 -4.77 -1.71 -6.55
C MET A 363 -4.95 -2.17 -8.00
N ASP A 364 -3.97 -1.88 -8.87
CA ASP A 364 -3.96 -2.29 -10.29
C ASP A 364 -5.22 -1.83 -11.06
N VAL A 365 -5.72 -0.63 -10.71
CA VAL A 365 -6.70 0.08 -11.53
C VAL A 365 -5.96 0.69 -12.72
N THR A 366 -6.64 1.03 -13.78
CA THR A 366 -6.01 1.52 -15.02
C THR A 366 -5.06 2.71 -14.78
N GLU A 367 -3.91 2.75 -15.45
CA GLU A 367 -2.90 3.82 -15.31
C GLU A 367 -3.49 5.21 -15.60
N ASP A 368 -4.47 5.29 -16.52
CA ASP A 368 -5.08 6.54 -16.98
C ASP A 368 -6.23 7.03 -16.08
N PHE A 369 -6.54 6.32 -14.98
CA PHE A 369 -7.70 6.66 -14.16
C PHE A 369 -7.58 8.06 -13.53
N ALA A 370 -6.41 8.44 -13.04
CA ALA A 370 -6.18 9.75 -12.43
C ALA A 370 -6.45 10.90 -13.44
N ASP A 371 -6.03 10.73 -14.68
CA ASP A 371 -6.32 11.68 -15.76
C ASP A 371 -7.81 11.68 -16.14
N GLY A 372 -8.44 10.52 -16.10
CA GLY A 372 -9.89 10.35 -16.30
C GLY A 372 -10.73 11.07 -15.25
N CYS A 373 -10.27 11.16 -14.00
CA CYS A 373 -11.00 11.82 -12.92
C CYS A 373 -11.36 13.28 -13.26
N GLN A 374 -10.45 14.04 -13.85
CA GLN A 374 -10.71 15.43 -14.19
C GLN A 374 -11.81 15.57 -15.27
N ASN A 375 -11.87 14.63 -16.21
CA ASN A 375 -12.92 14.60 -17.23
C ASN A 375 -14.27 14.25 -16.59
N MET A 376 -14.31 13.26 -15.68
CA MET A 376 -15.50 12.89 -14.92
C MET A 376 -16.02 14.06 -14.09
N ILE A 377 -15.15 14.75 -13.34
CA ILE A 377 -15.49 15.95 -12.56
C ILE A 377 -16.08 17.04 -13.45
N THR A 378 -15.45 17.28 -14.59
CA THR A 378 -15.93 18.30 -15.56
C THR A 378 -17.30 17.94 -16.11
N TYR A 379 -17.53 16.66 -16.41
CA TYR A 379 -18.83 16.18 -16.89
C TYR A 379 -19.91 16.39 -15.84
N VAL A 380 -19.67 15.96 -14.59
CA VAL A 380 -20.64 16.07 -13.49
C VAL A 380 -20.97 17.53 -13.17
N LYS A 381 -19.96 18.41 -13.09
CA LYS A 381 -20.18 19.85 -12.88
C LYS A 381 -21.03 20.49 -13.97
N LYS A 382 -20.99 19.98 -15.19
CA LYS A 382 -21.75 20.51 -16.34
C LYS A 382 -23.15 19.92 -16.44
N ASN A 383 -23.31 18.63 -16.15
CA ASN A 383 -24.50 17.87 -16.46
C ASN A 383 -25.29 17.40 -15.21
N GLY A 384 -24.74 17.62 -14.01
CA GLY A 384 -25.24 17.05 -12.76
C GLY A 384 -24.91 15.56 -12.62
N LEU A 385 -25.33 14.98 -11.51
CA LEU A 385 -25.20 13.53 -11.27
C LEU A 385 -26.20 12.75 -12.11
N LYS A 386 -25.74 11.96 -13.06
CA LYS A 386 -26.54 11.07 -13.89
C LYS A 386 -26.27 9.63 -13.48
N ILE A 387 -27.33 8.94 -13.03
CA ILE A 387 -27.27 7.55 -12.60
C ILE A 387 -27.59 6.64 -13.78
N GLN A 388 -26.67 5.71 -14.09
CA GLN A 388 -26.82 4.72 -15.14
C GLN A 388 -27.28 3.36 -14.61
N GLY A 389 -27.10 3.14 -13.31
CA GLY A 389 -27.44 1.90 -12.64
C GLY A 389 -27.18 2.00 -11.15
N PHE A 390 -27.42 0.93 -10.44
CA PHE A 390 -27.15 0.84 -9.01
C PHE A 390 -26.78 -0.58 -8.61
N ALA A 391 -26.15 -0.71 -7.46
CA ALA A 391 -26.01 -1.99 -6.79
C ALA A 391 -26.70 -1.93 -5.44
N ALA A 392 -27.27 -3.06 -5.03
CA ALA A 392 -27.92 -3.19 -3.72
C ALA A 392 -27.83 -4.61 -3.20
N SER A 393 -27.80 -4.75 -1.87
CA SER A 393 -27.90 -6.05 -1.20
C SER A 393 -29.35 -6.36 -0.90
N VAL A 394 -29.89 -7.38 -1.55
CA VAL A 394 -31.31 -7.69 -1.53
C VAL A 394 -31.57 -9.19 -1.49
N GLN A 395 -32.76 -9.58 -1.03
CA GLN A 395 -33.24 -10.95 -1.13
C GLN A 395 -33.94 -11.19 -2.49
N LYS A 396 -34.17 -12.46 -2.83
CA LYS A 396 -34.82 -12.88 -4.07
C LYS A 396 -36.15 -12.14 -4.36
N GLU A 397 -37.03 -12.02 -3.37
CA GLU A 397 -38.32 -11.33 -3.54
C GLU A 397 -38.14 -9.88 -4.01
N THR A 398 -37.15 -9.17 -3.45
CA THR A 398 -36.84 -7.79 -3.85
C THR A 398 -36.29 -7.74 -5.29
N LEU A 399 -35.41 -8.70 -5.67
CA LEU A 399 -34.94 -8.82 -7.04
C LEU A 399 -36.07 -8.98 -8.03
N GLN A 400 -37.02 -9.87 -7.75
CA GLN A 400 -38.17 -10.10 -8.62
C GLN A 400 -39.00 -8.81 -8.79
N LYS A 401 -39.18 -8.01 -7.74
CA LYS A 401 -39.92 -6.75 -7.80
C LYS A 401 -39.22 -5.60 -8.48
N ILE A 402 -37.85 -5.54 -8.40
CA ILE A 402 -37.05 -4.57 -9.15
C ILE A 402 -37.21 -4.81 -10.66
N TYR A 403 -37.22 -6.06 -11.12
CA TYR A 403 -37.32 -6.41 -12.53
C TYR A 403 -38.73 -6.28 -13.11
N LEU A 404 -39.79 -6.30 -12.30
CA LEU A 404 -41.17 -6.23 -12.77
C LEU A 404 -41.57 -4.88 -13.41
N PRO A 405 -41.17 -3.71 -12.88
CA PRO A 405 -41.49 -2.41 -13.49
C PRO A 405 -40.79 -2.15 -14.81
N LEU A 406 -39.58 -2.72 -15.02
CA LEU A 406 -38.80 -2.56 -16.24
C LEU A 406 -39.42 -3.23 -17.48
N LEU A 407 -40.49 -4.01 -17.30
CA LEU A 407 -41.18 -4.78 -18.34
C LEU A 407 -42.65 -4.36 -18.62
N VAL A 408 -43.22 -3.53 -17.79
CA VAL A 408 -44.65 -3.14 -17.93
C VAL A 408 -44.83 -1.88 -18.78
N ASN A 409 -43.76 -1.18 -19.10
CA ASN A 409 -43.78 0.06 -19.90
C ASN A 409 -43.32 -0.11 -21.34
N HIS A 410 -43.48 -1.31 -21.92
CA HIS A 410 -43.29 -1.54 -23.35
C HIS A 410 -44.48 -2.23 -24.02
#